data_73349eba91c362807fabc3e2a9fd09e2
#
_entry.id   73349eba91c362807fabc3e2a9fd09e2
#
_cell.length_a   1.000
_cell.length_b   1.000
_cell.length_c   1.000
_cell.angle_alpha   90.00
_cell.angle_beta   90.00
_cell.angle_gamma   90.00
#
_symmetry.space_group_name_H-M   'P 1'
#
loop_
_entity.id
_entity.type
_entity.pdbx_description
1 polymer ?
#
loop_
_entity_poly.entity_id
_entity_poly.type
_entity_poly.pdbx_seq_one_letter_code
_entity_poly.pdbx_strand_id
1 'polypeptide(L)'
;MSKAASTRADHSPAADLSPRAKQGIVVAIMLALFLGALDQTIVGTALPRIITELNGASLYTWVVTIYLLASTVTVPIYGKLSDMYGRKPLLLIGVGLFLVGSALAGLSQNIEQLIIFRGIQGLGAGALFPIALATIGDLFSAQERGRYQGLFGAVFGLSSLVGPALGGFLTDTLSWHWIFYVNLPIGILAMAIITRELPTIKGRANQKIDFLGAITFAAGIIPVLIGLTNVQSNAFATPEVAGLISLGLVILGGFLFVEAKAAEPIIPLELFRNRTFAAAAAATFFASFGFFSSIIFLPRYFQSVLGESATSSGYATLPLLLGVIISSVSAGQIVARRGRYKRLILGAILLVAAGSLLLTNLQADTNPWVLRGWMFLAGLGVGPTLSVFTIVVQNAVPFRFLGAATSNLTFFRQVGGSVGLAIVGSYFGGQLATTIPARLAAVIPPELAAGFSGGSVDLSKLTNVGDLGPTILASLPETVRPMVEPLIPAIVLAVKAGIADAIGSIFWLALVASLLAFVLSTLIEEIPLRSHGAGAPPAEL
;
A
#
# COMPACT_ATOMS: atom_id res chain seq x y z
N MET A 1 4.13 -56.59 4.88
CA MET A 1 5.05 -55.54 4.35
C MET A 1 4.21 -54.41 3.79
N SER A 2 3.81 -53.44 4.62
CA SER A 2 3.22 -52.16 4.17
C SER A 2 3.05 -51.21 5.37
N LYS A 3 4.15 -50.71 5.96
CA LYS A 3 4.13 -49.66 7.00
C LYS A 3 5.27 -48.66 6.86
N ALA A 4 6.01 -48.65 5.74
CA ALA A 4 7.18 -47.80 5.58
C ALA A 4 6.97 -46.61 4.61
N ALA A 5 5.76 -46.36 4.09
CA ALA A 5 5.50 -45.34 3.07
C ALA A 5 4.80 -44.07 3.59
N SER A 6 4.43 -43.97 4.91
CA SER A 6 3.62 -42.86 5.42
C SER A 6 4.38 -41.83 6.27
N THR A 7 5.70 -41.89 6.41
CA THR A 7 6.45 -41.01 7.33
C THR A 7 7.33 -39.95 6.62
N ARG A 8 7.11 -39.68 5.32
CA ARG A 8 7.86 -38.66 4.56
C ARG A 8 7.11 -37.33 4.34
N ALA A 9 5.94 -37.14 4.92
CA ALA A 9 5.15 -35.92 4.77
C ALA A 9 5.15 -35.15 6.09
N ASP A 10 6.06 -34.24 6.30
CA ASP A 10 5.97 -33.06 7.19
C ASP A 10 7.33 -32.62 7.82
N HIS A 11 8.44 -32.94 7.19
CA HIS A 11 9.68 -32.26 7.59
C HIS A 11 9.76 -30.93 6.84
N SER A 12 9.63 -29.82 7.57
CA SER A 12 9.94 -28.49 7.02
C SER A 12 11.38 -28.51 6.50
N PRO A 13 11.62 -28.10 5.24
CA PRO A 13 12.97 -28.02 4.68
C PRO A 13 13.94 -27.16 5.48
N ALA A 14 13.42 -26.37 6.43
CA ALA A 14 14.19 -25.53 7.32
C ALA A 14 14.79 -26.26 8.52
N ALA A 15 14.35 -27.49 8.83
CA ALA A 15 14.91 -28.26 9.94
C ALA A 15 16.43 -28.51 9.75
N ASP A 16 16.85 -28.66 8.49
CA ASP A 16 18.24 -28.97 8.11
C ASP A 16 19.10 -27.73 7.82
N LEU A 17 18.53 -26.50 7.90
CA LEU A 17 19.28 -25.27 7.62
C LEU A 17 20.13 -24.82 8.82
N SER A 18 21.40 -24.51 8.55
CA SER A 18 22.27 -23.91 9.56
C SER A 18 21.73 -22.54 10.02
N PRO A 19 22.02 -22.09 11.26
CA PRO A 19 21.62 -20.78 11.74
C PRO A 19 22.09 -19.62 10.85
N ARG A 20 23.27 -19.77 10.23
CA ARG A 20 23.82 -18.78 9.27
C ARG A 20 23.00 -18.72 7.99
N ALA A 21 22.62 -19.88 7.43
CA ALA A 21 21.77 -19.94 6.24
C ALA A 21 20.39 -19.30 6.51
N LYS A 22 19.76 -19.61 7.66
CA LYS A 22 18.51 -18.97 8.08
C LYS A 22 18.62 -17.45 8.16
N GLN A 23 19.70 -16.93 8.75
CA GLN A 23 19.96 -15.48 8.81
C GLN A 23 20.16 -14.89 7.40
N GLY A 24 20.95 -15.54 6.55
CA GLY A 24 21.16 -15.11 5.16
C GLY A 24 19.85 -15.03 4.38
N ILE A 25 18.98 -16.03 4.50
CA ILE A 25 17.66 -16.03 3.87
C ILE A 25 16.79 -14.86 4.37
N VAL A 26 16.76 -14.62 5.69
CA VAL A 26 15.99 -13.50 6.25
C VAL A 26 16.51 -12.16 5.71
N VAL A 27 17.83 -11.97 5.68
CA VAL A 27 18.43 -10.75 5.10
C VAL A 27 18.04 -10.57 3.63
N ALA A 28 18.13 -11.64 2.83
CA ALA A 28 17.75 -11.57 1.42
C ALA A 28 16.28 -11.22 1.22
N ILE A 29 15.38 -11.82 2.02
CA ILE A 29 13.95 -11.51 2.03
C ILE A 29 13.72 -10.05 2.42
N MET A 30 14.38 -9.56 3.48
CA MET A 30 14.26 -8.16 3.91
C MET A 30 14.79 -7.18 2.85
N LEU A 31 15.88 -7.53 2.14
CA LEU A 31 16.38 -6.73 1.01
C LEU A 31 15.39 -6.69 -0.17
N ALA A 32 14.76 -7.81 -0.50
CA ALA A 32 13.74 -7.86 -1.54
C ALA A 32 12.50 -7.02 -1.17
N LEU A 33 12.05 -7.09 0.09
CA LEU A 33 10.96 -6.26 0.61
C LEU A 33 11.35 -4.77 0.63
N PHE A 34 12.56 -4.47 1.06
CA PHE A 34 13.10 -3.10 1.10
C PHE A 34 13.17 -2.50 -0.31
N LEU A 35 13.61 -3.28 -1.29
CA LEU A 35 13.68 -2.88 -2.69
C LEU A 35 12.31 -2.42 -3.21
N GLY A 36 11.26 -3.22 -3.03
CA GLY A 36 9.91 -2.88 -3.45
C GLY A 36 9.31 -1.68 -2.71
N ALA A 37 9.57 -1.56 -1.40
CA ALA A 37 9.08 -0.46 -0.58
C ALA A 37 9.84 0.85 -0.84
N LEU A 38 11.17 0.78 -1.03
CA LEU A 38 12.01 1.94 -1.34
C LEU A 38 11.61 2.56 -2.66
N ASP A 39 11.40 1.74 -3.70
CA ASP A 39 11.02 2.22 -5.03
C ASP A 39 9.72 3.04 -5.00
N GLN A 40 8.73 2.60 -4.23
CA GLN A 40 7.46 3.33 -4.10
C GLN A 40 7.63 4.72 -3.46
N THR A 41 8.56 4.86 -2.54
CA THR A 41 8.75 6.10 -1.78
C THR A 41 9.74 7.06 -2.44
N ILE A 42 10.81 6.54 -3.05
CA ILE A 42 11.86 7.34 -3.67
C ILE A 42 11.38 8.03 -4.95
N VAL A 43 10.57 7.34 -5.78
CA VAL A 43 10.02 7.88 -7.03
C VAL A 43 9.10 9.06 -6.76
N GLY A 44 8.26 8.98 -5.71
CA GLY A 44 7.34 10.07 -5.34
C GLY A 44 8.04 11.41 -5.09
N THR A 45 9.25 11.38 -4.54
CA THR A 45 10.04 12.59 -4.26
C THR A 45 10.66 13.21 -5.54
N ALA A 46 11.11 12.37 -6.46
CA ALA A 46 11.75 12.82 -7.70
C ALA A 46 10.73 13.18 -8.80
N LEU A 47 9.47 12.74 -8.65
CA LEU A 47 8.44 12.84 -9.69
C LEU A 47 8.24 14.26 -10.25
N PRO A 48 8.20 15.35 -9.45
CA PRO A 48 8.08 16.71 -9.98
C PRO A 48 9.23 17.07 -10.96
N ARG A 49 10.46 16.68 -10.62
CA ARG A 49 11.64 16.92 -11.47
C ARG A 49 11.57 16.12 -12.77
N ILE A 50 11.21 14.84 -12.67
CA ILE A 50 11.03 13.94 -13.81
C ILE A 50 10.02 14.53 -14.81
N ILE A 51 8.87 14.99 -14.31
CA ILE A 51 7.80 15.55 -15.14
C ILE A 51 8.28 16.81 -15.87
N THR A 52 9.01 17.68 -15.18
CA THR A 52 9.53 18.91 -15.77
C THR A 52 10.54 18.59 -16.86
N GLU A 53 11.48 17.67 -16.63
CA GLU A 53 12.53 17.33 -17.61
C GLU A 53 12.00 16.54 -18.81
N LEU A 54 11.01 15.64 -18.60
CA LEU A 54 10.41 14.84 -19.68
C LEU A 54 9.19 15.50 -20.33
N ASN A 55 8.81 16.74 -19.94
CA ASN A 55 7.61 17.44 -20.40
C ASN A 55 6.31 16.62 -20.29
N GLY A 56 6.20 15.82 -19.22
CA GLY A 56 5.19 14.78 -19.05
C GLY A 56 4.01 15.15 -18.15
N ALA A 57 3.66 16.44 -17.99
CA ALA A 57 2.65 16.91 -17.02
C ALA A 57 1.27 16.24 -17.15
N SER A 58 0.84 15.91 -18.37
CA SER A 58 -0.45 15.24 -18.63
C SER A 58 -0.47 13.74 -18.24
N LEU A 59 0.70 13.10 -18.17
CA LEU A 59 0.84 11.67 -17.95
C LEU A 59 1.49 11.33 -16.60
N TYR A 60 1.71 12.32 -15.73
CA TYR A 60 2.49 12.14 -14.51
C TYR A 60 1.92 11.07 -13.60
N THR A 61 0.60 11.02 -13.46
CA THR A 61 -0.10 10.04 -12.61
C THR A 61 0.20 8.60 -13.07
N TRP A 62 0.34 8.40 -14.38
CA TRP A 62 0.58 7.10 -14.97
C TRP A 62 1.93 6.48 -14.59
N VAL A 63 2.95 7.29 -14.30
CA VAL A 63 4.27 6.80 -13.84
C VAL A 63 4.15 5.98 -12.55
N VAL A 64 3.26 6.40 -11.64
CA VAL A 64 3.01 5.67 -10.39
C VAL A 64 1.94 4.60 -10.59
N THR A 65 0.85 4.95 -11.29
CA THR A 65 -0.31 4.06 -11.46
C THR A 65 0.04 2.77 -12.19
N ILE A 66 0.81 2.83 -13.28
CA ILE A 66 1.14 1.62 -14.06
C ILE A 66 1.95 0.61 -13.24
N TYR A 67 2.88 1.10 -12.41
CA TYR A 67 3.65 0.26 -11.50
C TYR A 67 2.75 -0.43 -10.45
N LEU A 68 1.88 0.33 -9.79
CA LEU A 68 0.95 -0.21 -8.80
C LEU A 68 -0.04 -1.18 -9.44
N LEU A 69 -0.57 -0.85 -10.61
CA LEU A 69 -1.47 -1.69 -11.37
C LEU A 69 -0.80 -3.03 -11.75
N ALA A 70 0.37 -2.97 -12.41
CA ALA A 70 1.11 -4.16 -12.81
C ALA A 70 1.48 -5.03 -11.59
N SER A 71 1.91 -4.42 -10.49
CA SER A 71 2.23 -5.16 -9.27
C SER A 71 0.99 -5.81 -8.65
N THR A 72 -0.13 -5.08 -8.53
CA THR A 72 -1.35 -5.59 -7.91
C THR A 72 -1.94 -6.78 -8.70
N VAL A 73 -1.97 -6.66 -10.03
CA VAL A 73 -2.46 -7.72 -10.92
C VAL A 73 -1.62 -8.99 -10.80
N THR A 74 -0.32 -8.87 -10.66
CA THR A 74 0.59 -10.03 -10.65
C THR A 74 0.71 -10.69 -9.28
N VAL A 75 0.32 -10.03 -8.18
CA VAL A 75 0.41 -10.57 -6.81
C VAL A 75 -0.25 -11.95 -6.65
N PRO A 76 -1.54 -12.17 -6.99
CA PRO A 76 -2.16 -13.50 -6.84
C PRO A 76 -1.53 -14.55 -7.76
N ILE A 77 -1.16 -14.13 -8.97
CA ILE A 77 -0.53 -15.00 -9.98
C ILE A 77 0.81 -15.53 -9.44
N TYR A 78 1.69 -14.66 -8.96
CA TYR A 78 2.96 -15.07 -8.36
C TYR A 78 2.78 -15.92 -7.11
N GLY A 79 1.77 -15.65 -6.30
CA GLY A 79 1.44 -16.47 -5.14
C GLY A 79 1.21 -17.92 -5.54
N LYS A 80 0.28 -18.14 -6.50
CA LYS A 80 -0.04 -19.48 -7.02
C LYS A 80 1.14 -20.11 -7.72
N LEU A 81 1.81 -19.40 -8.63
CA LEU A 81 2.98 -19.92 -9.34
C LEU A 81 4.10 -20.33 -8.38
N SER A 82 4.29 -19.58 -7.28
CA SER A 82 5.30 -19.89 -6.29
C SER A 82 4.97 -21.14 -5.46
N ASP A 83 3.70 -21.49 -5.28
CA ASP A 83 3.26 -22.76 -4.69
C ASP A 83 3.50 -23.93 -5.65
N MET A 84 3.36 -23.68 -6.98
CA MET A 84 3.52 -24.71 -8.02
C MET A 84 4.99 -25.00 -8.35
N TYR A 85 5.79 -23.96 -8.59
CA TYR A 85 7.16 -24.06 -9.09
C TYR A 85 8.25 -23.85 -8.03
N GLY A 86 7.84 -23.48 -6.82
CA GLY A 86 8.74 -23.18 -5.69
C GLY A 86 9.05 -21.68 -5.56
N ARG A 87 9.44 -21.27 -4.36
CA ARG A 87 9.66 -19.86 -4.00
C ARG A 87 10.88 -19.25 -4.68
N LYS A 88 12.00 -19.99 -4.68
CA LYS A 88 13.30 -19.49 -5.17
C LYS A 88 13.25 -19.02 -6.62
N PRO A 89 12.81 -19.84 -7.61
CA PRO A 89 12.83 -19.40 -9.01
C PRO A 89 11.91 -18.21 -9.25
N LEU A 90 10.71 -18.20 -8.64
CA LEU A 90 9.76 -17.10 -8.83
C LEU A 90 10.23 -15.79 -8.17
N LEU A 91 10.88 -15.87 -7.01
CA LEU A 91 11.47 -14.68 -6.36
C LEU A 91 12.63 -14.12 -7.19
N LEU A 92 13.50 -15.00 -7.75
CA LEU A 92 14.59 -14.57 -8.64
C LEU A 92 14.06 -13.93 -9.92
N ILE A 93 13.02 -14.51 -10.55
CA ILE A 93 12.35 -13.92 -11.71
C ILE A 93 11.76 -12.55 -11.35
N GLY A 94 11.06 -12.45 -10.22
CA GLY A 94 10.46 -11.19 -9.76
C GLY A 94 11.49 -10.10 -9.53
N VAL A 95 12.57 -10.41 -8.78
CA VAL A 95 13.68 -9.45 -8.56
C VAL A 95 14.36 -9.12 -9.88
N GLY A 96 14.60 -10.10 -10.75
CA GLY A 96 15.21 -9.88 -12.06
C GLY A 96 14.39 -8.94 -12.95
N LEU A 97 13.08 -9.19 -13.09
CA LEU A 97 12.17 -8.29 -13.84
C LEU A 97 12.13 -6.89 -13.23
N PHE A 98 12.10 -6.80 -11.90
CA PHE A 98 12.15 -5.51 -11.20
C PHE A 98 13.43 -4.74 -11.54
N LEU A 99 14.60 -5.40 -11.51
CA LEU A 99 15.89 -4.77 -11.81
C LEU A 99 16.00 -4.37 -13.29
N VAL A 100 15.53 -5.21 -14.20
CA VAL A 100 15.48 -4.87 -15.63
C VAL A 100 14.60 -3.65 -15.86
N GLY A 101 13.38 -3.65 -15.30
CA GLY A 101 12.49 -2.50 -15.38
C GLY A 101 13.08 -1.24 -14.77
N SER A 102 13.79 -1.37 -13.64
CA SER A 102 14.47 -0.26 -12.97
C SER A 102 15.62 0.29 -13.81
N ALA A 103 16.47 -0.58 -14.37
CA ALA A 103 17.55 -0.15 -15.25
C ALA A 103 17.02 0.58 -16.49
N LEU A 104 15.98 0.05 -17.13
CA LEU A 104 15.32 0.68 -18.28
C LEU A 104 14.68 2.02 -17.91
N ALA A 105 14.00 2.11 -16.75
CA ALA A 105 13.43 3.36 -16.26
C ALA A 105 14.50 4.45 -16.05
N GLY A 106 15.68 4.06 -15.56
CA GLY A 106 16.82 4.96 -15.48
C GLY A 106 17.43 5.35 -16.84
N LEU A 107 17.07 4.69 -17.94
CA LEU A 107 17.51 5.02 -19.31
C LEU A 107 16.44 5.78 -20.11
N SER A 108 15.25 6.04 -19.54
CA SER A 108 14.15 6.67 -20.26
C SER A 108 14.45 8.10 -20.67
N GLN A 109 14.08 8.44 -21.91
CA GLN A 109 14.31 9.75 -22.52
C GLN A 109 13.01 10.55 -22.71
N ASN A 110 11.87 9.92 -22.51
CA ASN A 110 10.53 10.52 -22.54
C ASN A 110 9.61 9.85 -21.54
N ILE A 111 8.46 10.46 -21.28
CA ILE A 111 7.52 10.01 -20.25
C ILE A 111 6.87 8.67 -20.61
N GLU A 112 6.63 8.39 -21.89
CA GLU A 112 6.01 7.16 -22.37
C GLU A 112 6.93 5.96 -22.14
N GLN A 113 8.23 6.09 -22.44
CA GLN A 113 9.24 5.07 -22.13
C GLN A 113 9.28 4.80 -20.63
N LEU A 114 9.30 5.85 -19.82
CA LEU A 114 9.29 5.72 -18.36
C LEU A 114 8.07 4.93 -17.89
N ILE A 115 6.87 5.25 -18.38
CA ILE A 115 5.63 4.53 -18.04
C ILE A 115 5.74 3.05 -18.43
N ILE A 116 6.18 2.72 -19.64
CA ILE A 116 6.34 1.32 -20.08
C ILE A 116 7.33 0.58 -19.18
N PHE A 117 8.47 1.18 -18.89
CA PHE A 117 9.50 0.55 -18.06
C PHE A 117 9.08 0.41 -16.60
N ARG A 118 8.31 1.35 -16.09
CA ARG A 118 7.63 1.25 -14.79
C ARG A 118 6.61 0.10 -14.77
N GLY A 119 5.92 -0.15 -15.86
CA GLY A 119 5.05 -1.32 -16.02
C GLY A 119 5.83 -2.63 -15.87
N ILE A 120 6.96 -2.76 -16.57
CA ILE A 120 7.86 -3.93 -16.47
C ILE A 120 8.37 -4.10 -15.04
N GLN A 121 8.81 -3.02 -14.41
CA GLN A 121 9.26 -3.01 -13.02
C GLN A 121 8.15 -3.45 -12.07
N GLY A 122 6.91 -2.98 -12.28
CA GLY A 122 5.73 -3.36 -11.52
C GLY A 122 5.40 -4.85 -11.63
N LEU A 123 5.53 -5.44 -12.84
CA LEU A 123 5.37 -6.90 -13.01
C LEU A 123 6.32 -7.69 -12.10
N GLY A 124 7.57 -7.23 -11.93
CA GLY A 124 8.52 -7.84 -11.00
C GLY A 124 8.16 -7.58 -9.53
N ALA A 125 7.72 -6.38 -9.21
CA ALA A 125 7.37 -5.95 -7.85
C ALA A 125 6.25 -6.79 -7.23
N GLY A 126 5.30 -7.26 -8.03
CA GLY A 126 4.21 -8.12 -7.57
C GLY A 126 4.66 -9.45 -6.96
N ALA A 127 5.88 -9.90 -7.25
CA ALA A 127 6.46 -11.10 -6.65
C ALA A 127 7.09 -10.85 -5.27
N LEU A 128 7.63 -9.63 -5.04
CA LEU A 128 8.54 -9.37 -3.91
C LEU A 128 7.86 -9.60 -2.56
N PHE A 129 6.71 -8.96 -2.32
CA PHE A 129 6.02 -9.06 -1.04
C PHE A 129 5.40 -10.44 -0.77
N PRO A 130 4.55 -11.00 -1.65
CA PRO A 130 3.84 -12.24 -1.34
C PRO A 130 4.78 -13.44 -1.25
N ILE A 131 5.78 -13.56 -2.15
CA ILE A 131 6.71 -14.69 -2.12
C ILE A 131 7.66 -14.58 -0.93
N ALA A 132 8.14 -13.38 -0.59
CA ALA A 132 8.97 -13.14 0.58
C ALA A 132 8.26 -13.58 1.87
N LEU A 133 7.01 -13.14 2.07
CA LEU A 133 6.20 -13.51 3.22
C LEU A 133 5.82 -15.01 3.24
N ALA A 134 5.51 -15.60 2.08
CA ALA A 134 5.25 -17.03 1.96
C ALA A 134 6.50 -17.86 2.27
N THR A 135 7.70 -17.39 1.85
CA THR A 135 8.98 -18.05 2.14
C THR A 135 9.24 -18.09 3.65
N ILE A 136 8.94 -17.00 4.38
CA ILE A 136 8.98 -17.02 5.85
C ILE A 136 8.01 -18.06 6.40
N GLY A 137 6.81 -18.17 5.79
CA GLY A 137 5.80 -19.15 6.13
C GLY A 137 6.25 -20.61 5.92
N ASP A 138 7.02 -20.88 4.87
CA ASP A 138 7.50 -22.23 4.55
C ASP A 138 8.71 -22.66 5.40
N LEU A 139 9.60 -21.69 5.71
CA LEU A 139 10.90 -21.98 6.33
C LEU A 139 10.90 -21.90 7.86
N PHE A 140 9.98 -21.18 8.45
CA PHE A 140 10.01 -20.90 9.87
C PHE A 140 8.77 -21.45 10.60
N SER A 141 8.95 -21.86 11.85
CA SER A 141 7.85 -22.24 12.73
C SER A 141 6.89 -21.05 12.94
N ALA A 142 5.63 -21.31 13.27
CA ALA A 142 4.65 -20.25 13.50
C ALA A 142 5.09 -19.24 14.58
N GLN A 143 5.89 -19.70 15.57
CA GLN A 143 6.47 -18.83 16.57
C GLN A 143 7.60 -17.94 16.00
N GLU A 144 8.51 -18.52 15.21
CA GLU A 144 9.59 -17.76 14.54
C GLU A 144 9.02 -16.78 13.51
N ARG A 145 7.94 -17.16 12.78
CA ARG A 145 7.25 -16.27 11.82
C ARG A 145 6.84 -14.95 12.46
N GLY A 146 6.31 -15.00 13.69
CA GLY A 146 5.92 -13.79 14.42
C GLY A 146 7.06 -12.78 14.52
N ARG A 147 8.27 -13.25 14.82
CA ARG A 147 9.47 -12.40 14.91
C ARG A 147 9.85 -11.80 13.56
N TYR A 148 9.89 -12.61 12.49
CA TYR A 148 10.35 -12.17 11.17
C TYR A 148 9.31 -11.35 10.42
N GLN A 149 8.03 -11.68 10.56
CA GLN A 149 6.96 -10.88 9.95
C GLN A 149 6.77 -9.52 10.65
N GLY A 150 7.12 -9.42 11.95
CA GLY A 150 7.21 -8.12 12.62
C GLY A 150 8.22 -7.17 11.97
N LEU A 151 9.32 -7.69 11.40
CA LEU A 151 10.31 -6.89 10.68
C LEU A 151 9.78 -6.30 9.35
N PHE A 152 8.69 -6.83 8.81
CA PHE A 152 8.04 -6.29 7.61
C PHE A 152 7.64 -4.82 7.78
N GLY A 153 6.98 -4.50 8.89
CA GLY A 153 6.63 -3.11 9.20
C GLY A 153 7.86 -2.22 9.39
N ALA A 154 8.95 -2.77 9.96
CA ALA A 154 10.21 -2.05 10.11
C ALA A 154 10.87 -1.74 8.77
N VAL A 155 10.88 -2.70 7.85
CA VAL A 155 11.42 -2.50 6.47
C VAL A 155 10.62 -1.43 5.74
N PHE A 156 9.28 -1.49 5.80
CA PHE A 156 8.42 -0.50 5.17
C PHE A 156 8.62 0.91 5.76
N GLY A 157 8.70 1.01 7.09
CA GLY A 157 8.96 2.28 7.76
C GLY A 157 10.36 2.84 7.45
N LEU A 158 11.38 1.99 7.39
CA LEU A 158 12.73 2.39 7.01
C LEU A 158 12.79 2.89 5.56
N SER A 159 12.10 2.20 4.64
CA SER A 159 11.99 2.63 3.25
C SER A 159 11.31 3.98 3.12
N SER A 160 10.26 4.22 3.91
CA SER A 160 9.53 5.49 3.91
C SER A 160 10.35 6.65 4.50
N LEU A 161 11.31 6.35 5.38
CA LEU A 161 12.26 7.34 5.91
C LEU A 161 13.40 7.63 4.92
N VAL A 162 14.02 6.55 4.40
CA VAL A 162 15.19 6.64 3.53
C VAL A 162 14.81 7.12 2.12
N GLY A 163 13.63 6.71 1.61
CA GLY A 163 13.18 7.02 0.26
C GLY A 163 13.19 8.50 -0.09
N PRO A 164 12.46 9.37 0.64
CA PRO A 164 12.47 10.81 0.38
C PRO A 164 13.84 11.45 0.54
N ALA A 165 14.60 11.08 1.57
CA ALA A 165 15.95 11.62 1.80
C ALA A 165 16.90 11.26 0.67
N LEU A 166 16.94 9.98 0.29
CA LEU A 166 17.81 9.49 -0.78
C LEU A 166 17.33 9.98 -2.16
N GLY A 167 16.01 10.00 -2.37
CA GLY A 167 15.41 10.49 -3.61
C GLY A 167 15.70 11.96 -3.87
N GLY A 168 15.52 12.82 -2.86
CA GLY A 168 15.88 14.24 -2.93
C GLY A 168 17.38 14.41 -3.16
N PHE A 169 18.21 13.77 -2.35
CA PHE A 169 19.68 13.86 -2.50
C PHE A 169 20.15 13.45 -3.90
N LEU A 170 19.72 12.32 -4.41
CA LEU A 170 20.11 11.82 -5.73
C LEU A 170 19.62 12.75 -6.86
N THR A 171 18.39 13.24 -6.74
CA THR A 171 17.78 14.12 -7.74
C THR A 171 18.45 15.49 -7.80
N ASP A 172 18.83 16.05 -6.65
CA ASP A 172 19.41 17.38 -6.55
C ASP A 172 20.92 17.39 -6.86
N THR A 173 21.66 16.32 -6.50
CA THR A 173 23.12 16.29 -6.64
C THR A 173 23.61 15.60 -7.91
N LEU A 174 22.86 14.61 -8.42
CA LEU A 174 23.24 13.82 -9.60
C LEU A 174 22.22 14.01 -10.72
N SER A 175 21.18 13.19 -10.73
CA SER A 175 20.00 13.30 -11.58
C SER A 175 18.91 12.35 -11.09
N TRP A 176 17.66 12.58 -11.50
CA TRP A 176 16.54 11.70 -11.14
C TRP A 176 16.72 10.24 -11.64
N HIS A 177 17.51 9.99 -12.69
CA HIS A 177 17.79 8.64 -13.20
C HIS A 177 18.40 7.73 -12.12
N TRP A 178 19.18 8.29 -11.20
CA TRP A 178 19.85 7.55 -10.13
C TRP A 178 18.89 6.96 -9.10
N ILE A 179 17.65 7.48 -8.97
CA ILE A 179 16.65 6.86 -8.10
C ILE A 179 16.27 5.44 -8.55
N PHE A 180 16.41 5.16 -9.85
CA PHE A 180 16.21 3.84 -10.41
C PHE A 180 17.47 2.97 -10.31
N TYR A 181 18.64 3.55 -10.55
CA TYR A 181 19.91 2.80 -10.50
C TYR A 181 20.29 2.38 -9.08
N VAL A 182 19.86 3.07 -8.04
CA VAL A 182 20.10 2.67 -6.64
C VAL A 182 19.48 1.29 -6.32
N ASN A 183 18.46 0.89 -7.04
CA ASN A 183 17.83 -0.43 -6.89
C ASN A 183 18.74 -1.57 -7.36
N LEU A 184 19.64 -1.33 -8.33
CA LEU A 184 20.49 -2.36 -8.94
C LEU A 184 21.44 -3.02 -7.92
N PRO A 185 22.30 -2.28 -7.18
CA PRO A 185 23.19 -2.91 -6.22
C PRO A 185 22.44 -3.65 -5.12
N ILE A 186 21.32 -3.11 -4.63
CA ILE A 186 20.50 -3.73 -3.59
C ILE A 186 19.88 -5.04 -4.10
N GLY A 187 19.30 -5.01 -5.30
CA GLY A 187 18.64 -6.17 -5.88
C GLY A 187 19.62 -7.25 -6.33
N ILE A 188 20.79 -6.89 -6.88
CA ILE A 188 21.85 -7.85 -7.23
C ILE A 188 22.34 -8.56 -5.96
N LEU A 189 22.55 -7.84 -4.87
CA LEU A 189 22.93 -8.42 -3.59
C LEU A 189 21.84 -9.38 -3.08
N ALA A 190 20.57 -8.97 -3.13
CA ALA A 190 19.45 -9.83 -2.75
C ALA A 190 19.40 -11.10 -3.61
N MET A 191 19.55 -10.99 -4.95
CA MET A 191 19.59 -12.15 -5.86
C MET A 191 20.76 -13.07 -5.55
N ALA A 192 21.95 -12.54 -5.28
CA ALA A 192 23.12 -13.34 -4.95
C ALA A 192 22.89 -14.17 -3.68
N ILE A 193 22.34 -13.55 -2.64
CA ILE A 193 22.05 -14.24 -1.37
C ILE A 193 20.90 -15.24 -1.57
N ILE A 194 19.82 -14.90 -2.28
CA ILE A 194 18.71 -15.83 -2.59
C ILE A 194 19.25 -17.05 -3.34
N THR A 195 20.09 -16.82 -4.34
CA THR A 195 20.65 -17.92 -5.16
C THR A 195 21.50 -18.87 -4.32
N ARG A 196 22.27 -18.33 -3.36
CA ARG A 196 23.18 -19.11 -2.54
C ARG A 196 22.50 -19.79 -1.35
N GLU A 197 21.68 -19.05 -0.61
CA GLU A 197 21.20 -19.49 0.70
C GLU A 197 19.78 -20.09 0.66
N LEU A 198 18.90 -19.62 -0.27
CA LEU A 198 17.53 -20.12 -0.31
C LEU A 198 17.49 -21.53 -0.92
N PRO A 199 17.00 -22.54 -0.19
CA PRO A 199 16.91 -23.90 -0.71
C PRO A 199 15.92 -23.99 -1.87
N THR A 200 16.24 -24.81 -2.86
CA THR A 200 15.30 -25.11 -3.95
C THR A 200 14.33 -26.18 -3.47
N ILE A 201 13.17 -25.75 -3.02
CA ILE A 201 12.06 -26.63 -2.69
C ILE A 201 11.33 -26.91 -4.01
N LYS A 202 11.33 -28.18 -4.44
CA LYS A 202 10.60 -28.58 -5.64
C LYS A 202 9.11 -28.35 -5.41
N GLY A 203 8.51 -27.59 -6.29
CA GLY A 203 7.05 -27.45 -6.36
C GLY A 203 6.40 -28.79 -6.75
N ARG A 204 5.09 -28.81 -6.87
CA ARG A 204 4.34 -30.00 -7.27
C ARG A 204 4.51 -30.23 -8.76
N ALA A 205 5.13 -31.35 -9.14
CA ALA A 205 5.24 -31.77 -10.53
C ALA A 205 3.82 -31.98 -11.14
N ASN A 206 3.66 -31.64 -12.43
CA ASN A 206 2.45 -31.81 -13.24
C ASN A 206 1.23 -30.92 -12.96
N GLN A 207 1.38 -29.77 -12.36
CA GLN A 207 0.28 -28.79 -12.28
C GLN A 207 0.20 -27.94 -13.55
N LYS A 208 -1.03 -27.72 -14.06
CA LYS A 208 -1.28 -26.85 -15.23
C LYS A 208 -1.55 -25.43 -14.75
N ILE A 209 -0.94 -24.44 -15.41
CA ILE A 209 -1.23 -23.04 -15.15
C ILE A 209 -2.63 -22.72 -15.67
N ASP A 210 -3.44 -22.08 -14.86
CA ASP A 210 -4.72 -21.52 -15.29
C ASP A 210 -4.51 -20.18 -16.03
N PHE A 211 -4.14 -20.29 -17.31
CA PHE A 211 -3.97 -19.10 -18.16
C PHE A 211 -5.27 -18.34 -18.36
N LEU A 212 -6.41 -19.05 -18.44
CA LEU A 212 -7.71 -18.42 -18.65
C LEU A 212 -8.12 -17.61 -17.41
N GLY A 213 -7.92 -18.20 -16.21
CA GLY A 213 -8.11 -17.48 -14.96
C GLY A 213 -7.19 -16.27 -14.85
N ALA A 214 -5.89 -16.39 -15.20
CA ALA A 214 -4.95 -15.28 -15.18
C ALA A 214 -5.37 -14.13 -16.11
N ILE A 215 -5.79 -14.44 -17.34
CA ILE A 215 -6.20 -13.45 -18.33
C ILE A 215 -7.52 -12.79 -17.93
N THR A 216 -8.52 -13.56 -17.51
CA THR A 216 -9.82 -13.01 -17.10
C THR A 216 -9.71 -12.21 -15.81
N PHE A 217 -8.86 -12.61 -14.86
CA PHE A 217 -8.55 -11.83 -13.67
C PHE A 217 -7.92 -10.49 -14.03
N ALA A 218 -6.84 -10.51 -14.85
CA ALA A 218 -6.17 -9.28 -15.27
C ALA A 218 -7.11 -8.37 -16.06
N ALA A 219 -7.85 -8.92 -17.04
CA ALA A 219 -8.81 -8.17 -17.84
C ALA A 219 -9.94 -7.54 -17.00
N GLY A 220 -10.30 -8.14 -15.88
CA GLY A 220 -11.31 -7.60 -14.96
C GLY A 220 -10.77 -6.57 -13.98
N ILE A 221 -9.63 -6.88 -13.32
CA ILE A 221 -9.11 -6.00 -12.27
C ILE A 221 -8.45 -4.73 -12.83
N ILE A 222 -7.86 -4.78 -14.02
CA ILE A 222 -7.22 -3.61 -14.66
C ILE A 222 -8.22 -2.46 -14.87
N PRO A 223 -9.38 -2.65 -15.53
CA PRO A 223 -10.37 -1.56 -15.68
C PRO A 223 -10.88 -1.04 -14.34
N VAL A 224 -11.08 -1.90 -13.33
CA VAL A 224 -11.47 -1.46 -11.99
C VAL A 224 -10.41 -0.51 -11.40
N LEU A 225 -9.14 -0.90 -11.43
CA LEU A 225 -8.07 -0.08 -10.86
C LEU A 225 -7.85 1.22 -11.63
N ILE A 226 -7.98 1.22 -12.97
CA ILE A 226 -7.93 2.43 -13.79
C ILE A 226 -9.12 3.35 -13.45
N GLY A 227 -10.33 2.80 -13.39
CA GLY A 227 -11.51 3.56 -13.01
C GLY A 227 -11.38 4.19 -11.63
N LEU A 228 -10.87 3.45 -10.64
CA LEU A 228 -10.57 3.96 -9.29
C LEU A 228 -9.51 5.08 -9.29
N THR A 229 -8.52 5.00 -10.17
CA THR A 229 -7.51 6.07 -10.32
C THR A 229 -8.13 7.32 -10.94
N ASN A 230 -9.00 7.15 -11.94
CA ASN A 230 -9.66 8.26 -12.64
C ASN A 230 -10.64 9.05 -11.75
N VAL A 231 -11.10 8.47 -10.62
CA VAL A 231 -11.93 9.19 -9.63
C VAL A 231 -11.25 10.46 -9.10
N GLN A 232 -9.92 10.52 -9.12
CA GLN A 232 -9.18 11.71 -8.67
C GLN A 232 -9.38 12.92 -9.59
N SER A 233 -9.70 12.69 -10.87
CA SER A 233 -9.85 13.73 -11.88
C SER A 233 -11.28 13.86 -12.40
N ASN A 234 -12.12 12.85 -12.22
CA ASN A 234 -13.47 12.76 -12.77
C ASN A 234 -14.47 12.33 -11.71
N ALA A 235 -15.73 12.75 -11.84
CA ALA A 235 -16.79 12.29 -10.95
C ALA A 235 -17.07 10.78 -11.12
N PHE A 236 -17.53 10.11 -10.08
CA PHE A 236 -17.85 8.67 -10.11
C PHE A 236 -18.84 8.29 -11.21
N ALA A 237 -19.77 9.18 -11.55
CA ALA A 237 -20.82 8.91 -12.54
C ALA A 237 -20.35 9.05 -13.99
N THR A 238 -19.12 9.47 -14.26
CA THR A 238 -18.61 9.61 -15.64
C THR A 238 -18.34 8.24 -16.27
N PRO A 239 -18.47 8.12 -17.61
CA PRO A 239 -18.17 6.86 -18.31
C PRO A 239 -16.74 6.36 -18.09
N GLU A 240 -15.77 7.27 -17.94
CA GLU A 240 -14.36 6.98 -17.68
C GLU A 240 -14.12 6.35 -16.29
N VAL A 241 -15.05 6.51 -15.37
CA VAL A 241 -15.00 5.95 -14.02
C VAL A 241 -16.01 4.81 -13.91
N ALA A 242 -17.31 5.12 -13.93
CA ALA A 242 -18.37 4.12 -13.73
C ALA A 242 -18.36 3.04 -14.83
N GLY A 243 -18.08 3.41 -16.08
CA GLY A 243 -17.99 2.47 -17.20
C GLY A 243 -16.86 1.48 -17.04
N LEU A 244 -15.65 1.95 -16.68
CA LEU A 244 -14.50 1.07 -16.47
C LEU A 244 -14.69 0.16 -15.25
N ILE A 245 -15.20 0.70 -14.13
CA ILE A 245 -15.47 -0.10 -12.92
C ILE A 245 -16.53 -1.16 -13.22
N SER A 246 -17.64 -0.79 -13.87
CA SER A 246 -18.72 -1.72 -14.21
C SER A 246 -18.26 -2.82 -15.17
N LEU A 247 -17.50 -2.45 -16.22
CA LEU A 247 -16.90 -3.41 -17.15
C LEU A 247 -16.00 -4.39 -16.42
N GLY A 248 -15.11 -3.88 -15.57
CA GLY A 248 -14.19 -4.72 -14.80
C GLY A 248 -14.92 -5.66 -13.84
N LEU A 249 -15.97 -5.19 -13.15
CA LEU A 249 -16.77 -6.02 -12.24
C LEU A 249 -17.53 -7.12 -13.00
N VAL A 250 -18.06 -6.85 -14.19
CA VAL A 250 -18.69 -7.87 -15.05
C VAL A 250 -17.68 -8.94 -15.45
N ILE A 251 -16.47 -8.53 -15.88
CA ILE A 251 -15.42 -9.48 -16.24
C ILE A 251 -14.95 -10.30 -15.03
N LEU A 252 -14.83 -9.67 -13.83
CA LEU A 252 -14.51 -10.38 -12.59
C LEU A 252 -15.62 -11.37 -12.19
N GLY A 253 -16.88 -11.07 -12.47
CA GLY A 253 -17.98 -12.03 -12.35
C GLY A 253 -17.77 -13.26 -13.24
N GLY A 254 -17.36 -13.05 -14.50
CA GLY A 254 -16.95 -14.11 -15.42
C GLY A 254 -15.70 -14.89 -14.94
N PHE A 255 -14.71 -14.18 -14.40
CA PHE A 255 -13.54 -14.78 -13.78
C PHE A 255 -13.91 -15.75 -12.64
N LEU A 256 -14.83 -15.37 -11.74
CA LEU A 256 -15.27 -16.27 -10.67
C LEU A 256 -15.88 -17.58 -11.20
N PHE A 257 -16.60 -17.49 -12.34
CA PHE A 257 -17.14 -18.69 -13.00
C PHE A 257 -16.04 -19.57 -13.62
N VAL A 258 -15.01 -18.96 -14.21
CA VAL A 258 -13.84 -19.67 -14.75
C VAL A 258 -13.08 -20.34 -13.60
N GLU A 259 -12.81 -19.59 -12.54
CA GLU A 259 -12.05 -20.04 -11.36
C GLU A 259 -12.72 -21.21 -10.63
N ALA A 260 -14.07 -21.17 -10.54
CA ALA A 260 -14.85 -22.26 -9.94
C ALA A 260 -14.74 -23.59 -10.70
N LYS A 261 -14.35 -23.56 -11.99
CA LYS A 261 -14.19 -24.74 -12.85
C LYS A 261 -12.73 -25.11 -13.10
N ALA A 262 -11.78 -24.23 -12.73
CA ALA A 262 -10.37 -24.46 -12.95
C ALA A 262 -9.85 -25.61 -12.07
N ALA A 263 -9.03 -26.50 -12.66
CA ALA A 263 -8.40 -27.58 -11.91
C ALA A 263 -7.35 -27.07 -10.91
N GLU A 264 -6.67 -25.97 -11.24
CA GLU A 264 -5.63 -25.33 -10.43
C GLU A 264 -5.85 -23.81 -10.40
N PRO A 265 -6.90 -23.36 -9.68
CA PRO A 265 -7.30 -21.95 -9.66
C PRO A 265 -6.19 -21.03 -9.12
N ILE A 266 -6.08 -19.80 -9.65
CA ILE A 266 -5.14 -18.76 -9.18
C ILE A 266 -5.56 -18.26 -7.82
N ILE A 267 -6.86 -18.04 -7.63
CA ILE A 267 -7.48 -17.66 -6.36
C ILE A 267 -8.35 -18.83 -5.89
N PRO A 268 -7.80 -19.80 -5.15
CA PRO A 268 -8.59 -20.96 -4.72
C PRO A 268 -9.81 -20.53 -3.91
N LEU A 269 -11.00 -20.64 -4.51
CA LEU A 269 -12.25 -20.21 -3.87
C LEU A 269 -12.56 -21.00 -2.59
N GLU A 270 -11.99 -22.19 -2.44
CA GLU A 270 -12.10 -22.97 -1.21
C GLU A 270 -11.47 -22.26 0.01
N LEU A 271 -10.48 -21.38 -0.20
CA LEU A 271 -9.91 -20.57 0.88
C LEU A 271 -10.95 -19.69 1.57
N PHE A 272 -11.95 -19.19 0.82
CA PHE A 272 -13.00 -18.33 1.34
C PHE A 272 -14.08 -19.10 2.13
N ARG A 273 -14.10 -20.44 2.03
CA ARG A 273 -14.91 -21.29 2.91
C ARG A 273 -14.33 -21.34 4.33
N ASN A 274 -13.03 -21.12 4.47
CA ASN A 274 -12.42 -20.95 5.78
C ASN A 274 -12.78 -19.59 6.35
N ARG A 275 -13.60 -19.60 7.42
CA ARG A 275 -14.11 -18.39 8.08
C ARG A 275 -13.00 -17.44 8.53
N THR A 276 -11.90 -17.99 9.06
CA THR A 276 -10.76 -17.21 9.55
C THR A 276 -10.04 -16.52 8.38
N PHE A 277 -9.84 -17.22 7.25
CA PHE A 277 -9.25 -16.63 6.05
C PHE A 277 -10.13 -15.51 5.48
N ALA A 278 -11.42 -15.78 5.26
CA ALA A 278 -12.36 -14.82 4.69
C ALA A 278 -12.49 -13.55 5.56
N ALA A 279 -12.62 -13.75 6.89
CA ALA A 279 -12.68 -12.65 7.84
C ALA A 279 -11.38 -11.82 7.86
N ALA A 280 -10.20 -12.47 7.84
CA ALA A 280 -8.92 -11.79 7.83
C ALA A 280 -8.69 -11.01 6.52
N ALA A 281 -9.05 -11.57 5.37
CA ALA A 281 -8.96 -10.90 4.07
C ALA A 281 -9.86 -9.66 4.02
N ALA A 282 -11.14 -9.80 4.40
CA ALA A 282 -12.08 -8.70 4.46
C ALA A 282 -11.68 -7.62 5.48
N ALA A 283 -11.22 -8.02 6.68
CA ALA A 283 -10.73 -7.08 7.68
C ALA A 283 -9.49 -6.32 7.20
N THR A 284 -8.57 -7.00 6.49
CA THR A 284 -7.38 -6.36 5.89
C THR A 284 -7.76 -5.36 4.83
N PHE A 285 -8.76 -5.66 3.98
CA PHE A 285 -9.27 -4.73 2.97
C PHE A 285 -9.72 -3.42 3.62
N PHE A 286 -10.58 -3.47 4.62
CA PHE A 286 -11.08 -2.27 5.30
C PHE A 286 -10.03 -1.57 6.17
N ALA A 287 -9.15 -2.29 6.86
CA ALA A 287 -8.07 -1.70 7.66
C ALA A 287 -7.09 -0.89 6.80
N SER A 288 -6.97 -1.22 5.51
CA SER A 288 -6.10 -0.50 4.57
C SER A 288 -6.57 0.93 4.28
N PHE A 289 -7.87 1.25 4.42
CA PHE A 289 -8.40 2.60 4.22
C PHE A 289 -7.69 3.63 5.12
N GLY A 290 -7.63 3.38 6.41
CA GLY A 290 -7.02 4.30 7.38
C GLY A 290 -5.53 4.51 7.14
N PHE A 291 -4.81 3.44 6.82
CA PHE A 291 -3.37 3.50 6.57
C PHE A 291 -3.04 4.31 5.31
N PHE A 292 -3.66 3.97 4.17
CA PHE A 292 -3.37 4.66 2.91
C PHE A 292 -3.88 6.11 2.92
N SER A 293 -5.02 6.38 3.57
CA SER A 293 -5.50 7.75 3.77
C SER A 293 -4.50 8.58 4.58
N SER A 294 -3.97 8.03 5.67
CA SER A 294 -2.99 8.73 6.51
C SER A 294 -1.69 9.02 5.75
N ILE A 295 -1.16 8.05 4.99
CA ILE A 295 0.09 8.22 4.24
C ILE A 295 -0.01 9.31 3.17
N ILE A 296 -1.18 9.50 2.55
CA ILE A 296 -1.35 10.45 1.44
C ILE A 296 -1.82 11.82 1.93
N PHE A 297 -2.79 11.85 2.84
CA PHE A 297 -3.42 13.12 3.20
C PHE A 297 -2.73 13.86 4.35
N LEU A 298 -2.00 13.17 5.24
CA LEU A 298 -1.23 13.87 6.28
C LEU A 298 -0.05 14.69 5.71
N PRO A 299 0.79 14.18 4.77
CA PRO A 299 1.77 15.04 4.10
C PRO A 299 1.14 16.24 3.40
N ARG A 300 -0.04 16.05 2.77
CA ARG A 300 -0.78 17.14 2.12
C ARG A 300 -1.22 18.20 3.11
N TYR A 301 -1.64 17.81 4.32
CA TYR A 301 -1.93 18.75 5.39
C TYR A 301 -0.69 19.58 5.78
N PHE A 302 0.45 18.94 5.98
CA PHE A 302 1.70 19.66 6.32
C PHE A 302 2.11 20.63 5.21
N GLN A 303 1.96 20.25 3.95
CA GLN A 303 2.30 21.11 2.80
C GLN A 303 1.27 22.23 2.62
N SER A 304 -0.02 21.89 2.51
CA SER A 304 -1.05 22.85 2.11
C SER A 304 -1.55 23.73 3.26
N VAL A 305 -1.49 23.28 4.51
CA VAL A 305 -1.98 24.06 5.67
C VAL A 305 -0.83 24.72 6.40
N LEU A 306 0.23 23.95 6.70
CA LEU A 306 1.37 24.48 7.47
C LEU A 306 2.44 25.12 6.58
N GLY A 307 2.39 24.94 5.25
CA GLY A 307 3.35 25.51 4.31
C GLY A 307 4.72 24.81 4.32
N GLU A 308 4.79 23.56 4.79
CA GLU A 308 6.03 22.79 4.80
C GLU A 308 6.44 22.35 3.40
N SER A 309 7.75 22.20 3.17
CA SER A 309 8.27 21.61 1.94
C SER A 309 7.86 20.13 1.82
N ALA A 310 7.92 19.58 0.61
CA ALA A 310 7.66 18.15 0.39
C ALA A 310 8.57 17.25 1.26
N THR A 311 9.84 17.61 1.40
CA THR A 311 10.80 16.89 2.25
C THR A 311 10.43 16.99 3.73
N SER A 312 10.13 18.20 4.23
CA SER A 312 9.74 18.42 5.63
C SER A 312 8.45 17.69 5.98
N SER A 313 7.45 17.73 5.08
CA SER A 313 6.18 17.02 5.26
C SER A 313 6.34 15.50 5.32
N GLY A 314 7.29 14.95 4.56
CA GLY A 314 7.69 13.54 4.66
C GLY A 314 8.23 13.20 6.05
N TYR A 315 9.13 14.03 6.58
CA TYR A 315 9.64 13.84 7.96
C TYR A 315 8.58 14.08 9.03
N ALA A 316 7.63 14.97 8.80
CA ALA A 316 6.53 15.22 9.74
C ALA A 316 5.64 13.98 9.94
N THR A 317 5.63 13.02 8.98
CA THR A 317 4.91 11.75 9.12
C THR A 317 5.67 10.66 9.88
N LEU A 318 6.92 10.89 10.29
CA LEU A 318 7.72 9.92 11.04
C LEU A 318 7.03 9.36 12.29
N PRO A 319 6.28 10.11 13.11
CA PRO A 319 5.58 9.54 14.26
C PRO A 319 4.62 8.41 13.88
N LEU A 320 3.90 8.53 12.76
CA LEU A 320 3.04 7.47 12.23
C LEU A 320 3.87 6.21 11.91
N LEU A 321 4.97 6.38 11.17
CA LEU A 321 5.84 5.28 10.74
C LEU A 321 6.55 4.62 11.92
N LEU A 322 7.01 5.39 12.91
CA LEU A 322 7.58 4.85 14.15
C LEU A 322 6.56 4.02 14.92
N GLY A 323 5.30 4.49 14.99
CA GLY A 323 4.20 3.70 15.56
C GLY A 323 4.03 2.36 14.85
N VAL A 324 4.02 2.37 13.51
CA VAL A 324 3.92 1.15 12.67
C VAL A 324 5.10 0.21 12.94
N ILE A 325 6.34 0.71 12.95
CA ILE A 325 7.54 -0.10 13.16
C ILE A 325 7.51 -0.77 14.54
N ILE A 326 7.33 0.05 15.58
CA ILE A 326 7.35 -0.42 16.97
C ILE A 326 6.26 -1.45 17.21
N SER A 327 5.03 -1.17 16.76
CA SER A 327 3.90 -2.06 17.00
C SER A 327 3.94 -3.33 16.14
N SER A 328 4.43 -3.25 14.90
CA SER A 328 4.58 -4.44 14.04
C SER A 328 5.57 -5.43 14.64
N VAL A 329 6.75 -4.94 15.07
CA VAL A 329 7.79 -5.77 15.70
C VAL A 329 7.30 -6.33 17.03
N SER A 330 6.71 -5.47 17.88
CA SER A 330 6.21 -5.88 19.20
C SER A 330 5.07 -6.89 19.08
N ALA A 331 4.13 -6.68 18.15
CA ALA A 331 3.01 -7.60 17.91
C ALA A 331 3.51 -8.97 17.43
N GLY A 332 4.45 -8.99 16.49
CA GLY A 332 5.07 -10.24 16.04
C GLY A 332 5.73 -11.01 17.18
N GLN A 333 6.46 -10.31 18.07
CA GLN A 333 7.10 -10.91 19.24
C GLN A 333 6.07 -11.41 20.28
N ILE A 334 5.00 -10.63 20.52
CA ILE A 334 3.93 -11.03 21.45
C ILE A 334 3.24 -12.30 20.95
N VAL A 335 2.91 -12.37 19.67
CA VAL A 335 2.32 -13.57 19.06
C VAL A 335 3.27 -14.75 19.15
N ALA A 336 4.55 -14.55 18.85
CA ALA A 336 5.57 -15.58 18.94
C ALA A 336 5.70 -16.18 20.36
N ARG A 337 5.61 -15.32 21.40
CA ARG A 337 5.77 -15.75 22.81
C ARG A 337 4.48 -16.32 23.41
N ARG A 338 3.33 -15.72 23.12
CA ARG A 338 2.05 -16.06 23.75
C ARG A 338 1.21 -17.07 22.96
N GLY A 339 1.49 -17.24 21.66
CA GLY A 339 0.72 -18.10 20.77
C GLY A 339 -0.71 -17.62 20.50
N ARG A 340 -1.07 -16.42 20.94
CA ARG A 340 -2.41 -15.85 20.83
C ARG A 340 -2.37 -14.54 20.05
N TYR A 341 -3.31 -14.35 19.11
CA TYR A 341 -3.31 -13.21 18.19
C TYR A 341 -4.62 -12.42 18.15
N LYS A 342 -5.78 -13.05 18.47
CA LYS A 342 -7.10 -12.43 18.29
C LYS A 342 -7.26 -11.13 19.09
N ARG A 343 -6.96 -11.16 20.41
CA ARG A 343 -7.07 -9.97 21.27
C ARG A 343 -6.13 -8.84 20.81
N LEU A 344 -4.96 -9.21 20.32
CA LEU A 344 -3.98 -8.25 19.83
C LEU A 344 -4.46 -7.57 18.55
N ILE A 345 -5.05 -8.31 17.60
CA ILE A 345 -5.63 -7.74 16.37
C ILE A 345 -6.80 -6.81 16.72
N LEU A 346 -7.71 -7.25 17.58
CA LEU A 346 -8.86 -6.43 17.99
C LEU A 346 -8.39 -5.12 18.65
N GLY A 347 -7.42 -5.18 19.56
CA GLY A 347 -6.82 -4.01 20.18
C GLY A 347 -6.13 -3.10 19.17
N ALA A 348 -5.41 -3.67 18.21
CA ALA A 348 -4.74 -2.91 17.16
C ALA A 348 -5.73 -2.14 16.27
N ILE A 349 -6.81 -2.78 15.84
CA ILE A 349 -7.82 -2.13 15.00
C ILE A 349 -8.56 -1.04 15.80
N LEU A 350 -8.81 -1.24 17.09
CA LEU A 350 -9.35 -0.18 17.95
C LEU A 350 -8.39 1.02 18.08
N LEU A 351 -7.07 0.79 18.09
CA LEU A 351 -6.09 1.88 18.05
C LEU A 351 -6.12 2.62 16.70
N VAL A 352 -6.31 1.91 15.57
CA VAL A 352 -6.53 2.56 14.26
C VAL A 352 -7.80 3.41 14.30
N ALA A 353 -8.90 2.87 14.82
CA ALA A 353 -10.15 3.60 14.96
C ALA A 353 -10.01 4.83 15.86
N ALA A 354 -9.36 4.69 17.02
CA ALA A 354 -9.09 5.80 17.93
C ALA A 354 -8.19 6.87 17.29
N GLY A 355 -7.12 6.48 16.59
CA GLY A 355 -6.28 7.39 15.84
C GLY A 355 -7.05 8.12 14.73
N SER A 356 -7.89 7.40 13.98
CA SER A 356 -8.76 8.01 12.96
C SER A 356 -9.75 8.99 13.59
N LEU A 357 -10.38 8.63 14.73
CA LEU A 357 -11.30 9.51 15.45
C LEU A 357 -10.61 10.79 15.93
N LEU A 358 -9.38 10.70 16.43
CA LEU A 358 -8.62 11.89 16.83
C LEU A 358 -8.31 12.77 15.63
N LEU A 359 -7.93 12.20 14.50
CA LEU A 359 -7.62 12.90 13.26
C LEU A 359 -8.84 13.56 12.61
N THR A 360 -10.09 13.19 12.98
CA THR A 360 -11.29 13.94 12.54
C THR A 360 -11.34 15.35 13.12
N ASN A 361 -10.61 15.63 14.22
CA ASN A 361 -10.54 16.95 14.86
C ASN A 361 -9.38 17.81 14.30
N LEU A 362 -8.83 17.46 13.15
CA LEU A 362 -7.72 18.18 12.53
C LEU A 362 -8.19 19.57 12.07
N GLN A 363 -7.52 20.61 12.56
CA GLN A 363 -7.80 22.03 12.27
C GLN A 363 -6.51 22.72 11.82
N ALA A 364 -6.63 23.92 11.22
CA ALA A 364 -5.49 24.68 10.73
C ALA A 364 -4.50 25.12 11.83
N ASP A 365 -4.98 25.27 13.05
CA ASP A 365 -4.24 25.65 14.26
C ASP A 365 -3.94 24.48 15.18
N THR A 366 -4.17 23.24 14.74
CA THR A 366 -3.87 22.05 15.54
C THR A 366 -2.41 22.03 15.97
N ASN A 367 -2.17 21.93 17.28
CA ASN A 367 -0.82 21.87 17.82
C ASN A 367 -0.02 20.73 17.20
N PRO A 368 1.16 21.01 16.59
CA PRO A 368 1.95 19.99 15.89
C PRO A 368 2.36 18.79 16.76
N TRP A 369 2.55 18.98 18.06
CA TRP A 369 2.89 17.87 18.97
C TRP A 369 1.69 16.96 19.26
N VAL A 370 0.50 17.54 19.37
CA VAL A 370 -0.76 16.80 19.53
C VAL A 370 -1.02 15.97 18.27
N LEU A 371 -0.86 16.58 17.08
CA LEU A 371 -0.99 15.88 15.81
C LEU A 371 0.00 14.70 15.70
N ARG A 372 1.27 14.91 16.06
CA ARG A 372 2.27 13.83 16.09
C ARG A 372 1.87 12.69 17.02
N GLY A 373 1.27 13.02 18.18
CA GLY A 373 0.71 12.01 19.10
C GLY A 373 -0.43 11.19 18.48
N TRP A 374 -1.37 11.84 17.77
CA TRP A 374 -2.46 11.16 17.06
C TRP A 374 -1.94 10.25 15.95
N MET A 375 -0.96 10.74 15.18
CA MET A 375 -0.30 9.98 14.12
C MET A 375 0.42 8.74 14.68
N PHE A 376 1.16 8.90 15.79
CA PHE A 376 1.84 7.78 16.45
C PHE A 376 0.85 6.73 16.93
N LEU A 377 -0.27 7.15 17.55
CA LEU A 377 -1.33 6.26 18.00
C LEU A 377 -1.96 5.47 16.83
N ALA A 378 -2.28 6.16 15.73
CA ALA A 378 -2.77 5.50 14.51
C ALA A 378 -1.77 4.48 13.99
N GLY A 379 -0.47 4.84 13.96
CA GLY A 379 0.62 3.94 13.56
C GLY A 379 0.74 2.70 14.44
N LEU A 380 0.56 2.85 15.77
CA LEU A 380 0.54 1.73 16.70
C LEU A 380 -0.57 0.72 16.38
N GLY A 381 -1.69 1.19 15.85
CA GLY A 381 -2.77 0.32 15.40
C GLY A 381 -2.48 -0.39 14.08
N VAL A 382 -1.85 0.31 13.13
CA VAL A 382 -1.58 -0.22 11.78
C VAL A 382 -0.53 -1.34 11.78
N GLY A 383 0.55 -1.22 12.56
CA GLY A 383 1.64 -2.20 12.53
C GLY A 383 1.22 -3.65 12.68
N PRO A 384 0.41 -4.01 13.70
CA PRO A 384 -0.08 -5.37 13.86
C PRO A 384 -0.96 -5.85 12.70
N THR A 385 -1.69 -4.97 12.01
CA THR A 385 -2.50 -5.37 10.85
C THR A 385 -1.62 -5.82 9.68
N LEU A 386 -0.42 -5.29 9.55
CA LEU A 386 0.54 -5.70 8.52
C LEU A 386 1.17 -7.06 8.82
N SER A 387 1.53 -7.33 10.07
CA SER A 387 2.28 -8.53 10.46
C SER A 387 1.39 -9.68 10.92
N VAL A 388 0.42 -9.41 11.79
CA VAL A 388 -0.34 -10.48 12.47
C VAL A 388 -1.40 -11.11 11.55
N PHE A 389 -2.08 -10.34 10.69
CA PHE A 389 -3.03 -10.94 9.74
C PHE A 389 -2.36 -11.96 8.81
N THR A 390 -1.09 -11.72 8.43
CA THR A 390 -0.33 -12.70 7.63
C THR A 390 -0.10 -13.99 8.42
N ILE A 391 0.25 -13.89 9.71
CA ILE A 391 0.41 -15.07 10.59
C ILE A 391 -0.91 -15.82 10.71
N VAL A 392 -2.02 -15.12 10.95
CA VAL A 392 -3.37 -15.70 11.08
C VAL A 392 -3.74 -16.50 9.83
N VAL A 393 -3.62 -15.88 8.67
CA VAL A 393 -3.95 -16.52 7.40
C VAL A 393 -3.07 -17.74 7.14
N GLN A 394 -1.76 -17.62 7.34
CA GLN A 394 -0.82 -18.74 7.18
C GLN A 394 -1.07 -19.88 8.17
N ASN A 395 -1.57 -19.57 9.37
CA ASN A 395 -1.90 -20.59 10.38
C ASN A 395 -3.26 -21.29 10.10
N ALA A 396 -4.17 -20.59 9.43
CA ALA A 396 -5.53 -21.06 9.14
C ALA A 396 -5.63 -21.96 7.89
N VAL A 397 -4.64 -21.92 6.98
CA VAL A 397 -4.70 -22.65 5.71
C VAL A 397 -3.73 -23.82 5.66
N PRO A 398 -4.00 -24.87 4.87
CA PRO A 398 -3.04 -25.93 4.59
C PRO A 398 -1.75 -25.41 3.93
N PHE A 399 -0.62 -26.05 4.18
CA PHE A 399 0.69 -25.68 3.62
C PHE A 399 0.68 -25.51 2.10
N ARG A 400 -0.13 -26.34 1.40
CA ARG A 400 -0.26 -26.29 -0.06
C ARG A 400 -0.78 -24.96 -0.61
N PHE A 401 -1.41 -24.13 0.23
CA PHE A 401 -2.01 -22.86 -0.16
C PHE A 401 -1.32 -21.64 0.48
N LEU A 402 -0.17 -21.82 1.13
CA LEU A 402 0.50 -20.71 1.85
C LEU A 402 0.81 -19.53 0.92
N GLY A 403 1.32 -19.78 -0.28
CA GLY A 403 1.60 -18.73 -1.24
C GLY A 403 0.33 -18.07 -1.75
N ALA A 404 -0.66 -18.86 -2.19
CA ALA A 404 -1.94 -18.36 -2.64
C ALA A 404 -2.64 -17.56 -1.54
N ALA A 405 -2.68 -18.03 -0.30
CA ALA A 405 -3.32 -17.35 0.81
C ALA A 405 -2.60 -16.05 1.20
N THR A 406 -1.26 -16.06 1.24
CA THR A 406 -0.45 -14.86 1.57
C THR A 406 -0.56 -13.80 0.47
N SER A 407 -0.54 -14.23 -0.79
CA SER A 407 -0.68 -13.31 -1.94
C SER A 407 -2.08 -12.72 -2.01
N ASN A 408 -3.14 -13.53 -1.79
CA ASN A 408 -4.50 -13.02 -1.74
C ASN A 408 -4.69 -12.00 -0.61
N LEU A 409 -4.14 -12.24 0.58
CA LEU A 409 -4.16 -11.25 1.67
C LEU A 409 -3.48 -9.94 1.26
N THR A 410 -2.32 -10.03 0.59
CA THR A 410 -1.59 -8.87 0.06
C THR A 410 -2.39 -8.15 -1.02
N PHE A 411 -3.03 -8.89 -1.92
CA PHE A 411 -3.92 -8.36 -2.94
C PHE A 411 -5.12 -7.60 -2.32
N PHE A 412 -5.82 -8.20 -1.35
CA PHE A 412 -6.92 -7.52 -0.65
C PHE A 412 -6.47 -6.26 0.07
N ARG A 413 -5.26 -6.24 0.60
CA ARG A 413 -4.65 -5.03 1.19
C ARG A 413 -4.45 -3.93 0.15
N GLN A 414 -3.90 -4.26 -1.01
CA GLN A 414 -3.63 -3.30 -2.09
C GLN A 414 -4.93 -2.78 -2.71
N VAL A 415 -5.88 -3.68 -3.02
CA VAL A 415 -7.19 -3.29 -3.56
C VAL A 415 -7.97 -2.46 -2.54
N GLY A 416 -7.97 -2.86 -1.26
CA GLY A 416 -8.57 -2.09 -0.18
C GLY A 416 -7.98 -0.68 -0.07
N GLY A 417 -6.66 -0.56 -0.18
CA GLY A 417 -5.98 0.73 -0.24
C GLY A 417 -6.41 1.57 -1.45
N SER A 418 -6.46 0.97 -2.65
CA SER A 418 -6.86 1.67 -3.88
C SER A 418 -8.34 2.11 -3.84
N VAL A 419 -9.24 1.23 -3.42
CA VAL A 419 -10.67 1.56 -3.24
C VAL A 419 -10.83 2.63 -2.16
N GLY A 420 -10.14 2.48 -1.04
CA GLY A 420 -10.15 3.45 0.04
C GLY A 420 -9.73 4.83 -0.43
N LEU A 421 -8.61 4.91 -1.16
CA LEU A 421 -8.11 6.18 -1.71
C LEU A 421 -9.04 6.80 -2.74
N ALA A 422 -9.69 6.01 -3.59
CA ALA A 422 -10.65 6.50 -4.54
C ALA A 422 -11.86 7.14 -3.84
N ILE A 423 -12.43 6.44 -2.84
CA ILE A 423 -13.57 6.94 -2.06
C ILE A 423 -13.17 8.19 -1.26
N VAL A 424 -12.06 8.12 -0.54
CA VAL A 424 -11.57 9.22 0.30
C VAL A 424 -11.16 10.42 -0.55
N GLY A 425 -10.51 10.20 -1.70
CA GLY A 425 -10.11 11.26 -2.63
C GLY A 425 -11.30 11.99 -3.24
N SER A 426 -12.32 11.26 -3.69
CA SER A 426 -13.56 11.86 -4.20
C SER A 426 -14.31 12.64 -3.12
N TYR A 427 -14.41 12.06 -1.92
CA TYR A 427 -15.03 12.74 -0.78
C TYR A 427 -14.27 14.02 -0.40
N PHE A 428 -12.93 13.95 -0.36
CA PHE A 428 -12.07 15.11 -0.13
C PHE A 428 -12.31 16.22 -1.16
N GLY A 429 -12.36 15.89 -2.47
CA GLY A 429 -12.65 16.85 -3.51
C GLY A 429 -14.03 17.51 -3.34
N GLY A 430 -15.05 16.73 -2.99
CA GLY A 430 -16.39 17.23 -2.68
C GLY A 430 -16.39 18.15 -1.44
N GLN A 431 -15.65 17.79 -0.39
CA GLN A 431 -15.51 18.62 0.80
C GLN A 431 -14.78 19.94 0.49
N LEU A 432 -13.71 19.93 -0.29
CA LEU A 432 -13.04 21.17 -0.70
C LEU A 432 -13.99 22.12 -1.44
N ALA A 433 -14.83 21.59 -2.33
CA ALA A 433 -15.79 22.36 -3.10
C ALA A 433 -16.87 23.04 -2.22
N THR A 434 -17.09 22.56 -1.01
CA THR A 434 -18.08 23.11 -0.07
C THR A 434 -17.42 23.91 1.05
N THR A 435 -16.33 23.41 1.66
CA THR A 435 -15.69 24.03 2.84
C THR A 435 -14.95 25.31 2.48
N ILE A 436 -14.22 25.35 1.36
CA ILE A 436 -13.46 26.54 0.97
C ILE A 436 -14.39 27.71 0.67
N PRO A 437 -15.42 27.60 -0.20
CA PRO A 437 -16.37 28.70 -0.43
C PRO A 437 -17.09 29.16 0.84
N ALA A 438 -17.50 28.23 1.72
CA ALA A 438 -18.14 28.56 2.97
C ALA A 438 -17.22 29.39 3.91
N ARG A 439 -15.95 29.03 4.01
CA ARG A 439 -14.95 29.78 4.79
C ARG A 439 -14.62 31.13 4.16
N LEU A 440 -14.52 31.21 2.83
CA LEU A 440 -14.29 32.47 2.11
C LEU A 440 -15.47 33.44 2.24
N ALA A 441 -16.71 32.97 2.16
CA ALA A 441 -17.91 33.78 2.34
C ALA A 441 -17.99 34.46 3.71
N ALA A 442 -17.33 33.89 4.73
CA ALA A 442 -17.25 34.50 6.06
C ALA A 442 -16.20 35.64 6.15
N VAL A 443 -15.31 35.79 5.18
CA VAL A 443 -14.17 36.70 5.19
C VAL A 443 -14.27 37.77 4.10
N ILE A 444 -14.84 37.40 2.94
CA ILE A 444 -14.96 38.27 1.78
C ILE A 444 -16.28 39.06 1.87
N PRO A 445 -16.25 40.40 1.82
CA PRO A 445 -17.46 41.22 1.78
C PRO A 445 -18.35 40.80 0.57
N PRO A 446 -19.70 40.85 0.73
CA PRO A 446 -20.63 40.41 -0.33
C PRO A 446 -20.43 41.16 -1.67
N GLU A 447 -19.98 42.40 -1.59
CA GLU A 447 -19.72 43.26 -2.76
C GLU A 447 -18.54 42.75 -3.63
N LEU A 448 -17.57 42.09 -3.00
CA LEU A 448 -16.41 41.49 -3.69
C LEU A 448 -16.64 40.01 -4.06
N ALA A 449 -17.63 39.35 -3.46
CA ALA A 449 -17.91 37.93 -3.66
C ALA A 449 -18.24 37.59 -5.13
N ALA A 450 -18.87 38.52 -5.86
CA ALA A 450 -19.18 38.35 -7.29
C ALA A 450 -17.91 38.19 -8.16
N GLY A 451 -16.81 38.85 -7.79
CA GLY A 451 -15.52 38.73 -8.49
C GLY A 451 -14.83 37.38 -8.28
N PHE A 452 -15.09 36.73 -7.15
CA PHE A 452 -14.55 35.38 -6.83
C PHE A 452 -15.45 34.24 -7.35
N SER A 453 -16.75 34.51 -7.58
CA SER A 453 -17.71 33.51 -8.07
C SER A 453 -17.58 33.25 -9.59
N GLY A 454 -16.84 34.07 -10.33
CA GLY A 454 -16.69 34.00 -11.78
C GLY A 454 -15.68 32.98 -12.32
N GLY A 455 -15.18 32.06 -11.48
CA GLY A 455 -14.27 30.97 -11.93
C GLY A 455 -12.85 31.40 -12.31
N SER A 456 -12.45 32.66 -12.04
CA SER A 456 -11.14 33.19 -12.39
C SER A 456 -9.98 32.61 -11.55
N VAL A 457 -10.28 32.01 -10.39
CA VAL A 457 -9.29 31.35 -9.51
C VAL A 457 -9.69 29.90 -9.31
N ASP A 458 -9.07 28.99 -10.04
CA ASP A 458 -9.23 27.55 -9.81
C ASP A 458 -8.47 27.14 -8.55
N LEU A 459 -9.17 27.22 -7.42
CA LEU A 459 -8.62 26.90 -6.09
C LEU A 459 -8.15 25.43 -5.98
N SER A 460 -8.61 24.55 -6.89
CA SER A 460 -8.17 23.15 -6.91
C SER A 460 -6.73 22.98 -7.43
N LYS A 461 -6.23 23.96 -8.20
CA LYS A 461 -4.86 24.00 -8.73
C LYS A 461 -3.85 24.63 -7.76
N LEU A 462 -4.30 25.23 -6.66
CA LEU A 462 -3.44 25.86 -5.67
C LEU A 462 -2.83 24.79 -4.76
N THR A 463 -1.76 24.18 -5.21
CA THR A 463 -1.02 23.13 -4.47
C THR A 463 -0.13 23.70 -3.37
N ASN A 464 0.32 24.98 -3.49
CA ASN A 464 1.18 25.68 -2.54
C ASN A 464 0.47 26.88 -1.93
N VAL A 465 0.05 26.76 -0.68
CA VAL A 465 -0.63 27.84 0.06
C VAL A 465 0.32 29.02 0.37
N GLY A 466 1.64 28.81 0.33
CA GLY A 466 2.63 29.90 0.49
C GLY A 466 2.55 30.98 -0.58
N ASP A 467 2.18 30.58 -1.82
CA ASP A 467 2.08 31.48 -2.96
C ASP A 467 0.63 31.92 -3.27
N LEU A 468 -0.33 31.55 -2.40
CA LEU A 468 -1.75 31.87 -2.60
C LEU A 468 -2.00 33.38 -2.69
N GLY A 469 -1.45 34.16 -1.79
CA GLY A 469 -1.65 35.61 -1.77
C GLY A 469 -1.21 36.27 -3.09
N PRO A 470 0.05 36.11 -3.50
CA PRO A 470 0.53 36.61 -4.78
C PRO A 470 -0.26 36.08 -5.99
N THR A 471 -0.62 34.80 -5.97
CA THR A 471 -1.38 34.17 -7.08
C THR A 471 -2.80 34.72 -7.19
N ILE A 472 -3.48 34.93 -6.06
CA ILE A 472 -4.81 35.56 -6.03
C ILE A 472 -4.70 36.99 -6.56
N LEU A 473 -3.75 37.79 -6.06
CA LEU A 473 -3.56 39.16 -6.53
C LEU A 473 -3.23 39.21 -8.03
N ALA A 474 -2.40 38.30 -8.54
CA ALA A 474 -2.05 38.24 -9.95
C ALA A 474 -3.26 37.90 -10.86
N SER A 475 -4.23 37.12 -10.35
CA SER A 475 -5.43 36.71 -11.08
C SER A 475 -6.54 37.76 -11.07
N LEU A 476 -6.44 38.78 -10.23
CA LEU A 476 -7.46 39.82 -10.10
C LEU A 476 -7.15 41.02 -11.02
N PRO A 477 -8.20 41.70 -11.57
CA PRO A 477 -8.05 42.97 -12.27
C PRO A 477 -7.38 44.03 -11.38
N GLU A 478 -6.54 44.88 -11.97
CA GLU A 478 -5.79 45.92 -11.22
C GLU A 478 -6.69 46.85 -10.37
N THR A 479 -7.88 47.08 -10.86
CA THR A 479 -8.88 47.93 -10.16
C THR A 479 -9.38 47.32 -8.84
N VAL A 480 -9.35 46.01 -8.68
CA VAL A 480 -9.86 45.29 -7.50
C VAL A 480 -8.73 44.93 -6.53
N ARG A 481 -7.47 44.86 -7.00
CA ARG A 481 -6.31 44.50 -6.17
C ARG A 481 -6.19 45.30 -4.86
N PRO A 482 -6.27 46.66 -4.86
CA PRO A 482 -6.12 47.44 -3.62
C PRO A 482 -7.20 47.13 -2.57
N MET A 483 -8.39 46.66 -3.00
CA MET A 483 -9.48 46.32 -2.08
C MET A 483 -9.29 44.90 -1.49
N VAL A 484 -8.66 44.01 -2.23
CA VAL A 484 -8.47 42.62 -1.82
C VAL A 484 -7.16 42.41 -1.07
N GLU A 485 -6.11 43.22 -1.36
CA GLU A 485 -4.79 43.10 -0.75
C GLU A 485 -4.83 43.06 0.80
N PRO A 486 -5.60 43.94 1.51
CA PRO A 486 -5.72 43.88 2.96
C PRO A 486 -6.40 42.60 3.48
N LEU A 487 -7.22 41.95 2.64
CA LEU A 487 -7.96 40.72 2.99
C LEU A 487 -7.15 39.43 2.72
N ILE A 488 -6.02 39.52 2.01
CA ILE A 488 -5.20 38.34 1.63
C ILE A 488 -4.85 37.48 2.86
N PRO A 489 -4.36 38.00 3.99
CA PRO A 489 -4.04 37.16 5.15
C PRO A 489 -5.26 36.37 5.65
N ALA A 490 -6.44 37.00 5.69
CA ALA A 490 -7.67 36.38 6.13
C ALA A 490 -8.19 35.35 5.11
N ILE A 491 -8.07 35.62 3.81
CA ILE A 491 -8.38 34.69 2.71
C ILE A 491 -7.48 33.45 2.77
N VAL A 492 -6.17 33.64 2.93
CA VAL A 492 -5.22 32.54 3.06
C VAL A 492 -5.55 31.68 4.28
N LEU A 493 -5.88 32.28 5.42
CA LEU A 493 -6.28 31.56 6.61
C LEU A 493 -7.59 30.77 6.41
N ALA A 494 -8.58 31.35 5.72
CA ALA A 494 -9.85 30.70 5.39
C ALA A 494 -9.64 29.48 4.47
N VAL A 495 -8.77 29.61 3.47
CA VAL A 495 -8.41 28.48 2.58
C VAL A 495 -7.69 27.39 3.36
N LYS A 496 -6.71 27.73 4.19
CA LYS A 496 -6.02 26.76 5.07
C LYS A 496 -6.99 26.02 5.98
N ALA A 497 -7.93 26.75 6.61
CA ALA A 497 -8.95 26.15 7.45
C ALA A 497 -9.87 25.22 6.66
N GLY A 498 -10.31 25.62 5.46
CA GLY A 498 -11.14 24.78 4.58
C GLY A 498 -10.42 23.48 4.15
N ILE A 499 -9.13 23.55 3.86
CA ILE A 499 -8.32 22.37 3.53
C ILE A 499 -8.16 21.47 4.77
N ALA A 500 -7.89 22.05 5.95
CA ALA A 500 -7.76 21.29 7.18
C ALA A 500 -9.06 20.55 7.54
N ASP A 501 -10.22 21.25 7.46
CA ASP A 501 -11.54 20.66 7.68
C ASP A 501 -11.82 19.53 6.69
N ALA A 502 -11.50 19.73 5.41
CA ALA A 502 -11.66 18.69 4.39
C ALA A 502 -10.78 17.47 4.67
N ILE A 503 -9.52 17.66 5.08
CA ILE A 503 -8.63 16.55 5.48
C ILE A 503 -9.11 15.89 6.77
N GLY A 504 -9.53 16.64 7.77
CA GLY A 504 -10.10 16.09 9.01
C GLY A 504 -11.33 15.20 8.72
N SER A 505 -12.21 15.66 7.82
CA SER A 505 -13.45 14.97 7.49
C SER A 505 -13.25 13.60 6.82
N ILE A 506 -12.17 13.39 6.07
CA ILE A 506 -11.90 12.07 5.46
C ILE A 506 -11.65 10.98 6.49
N PHE A 507 -11.16 11.34 7.67
CA PHE A 507 -10.89 10.35 8.73
C PHE A 507 -12.17 9.75 9.34
N TRP A 508 -13.35 10.34 9.10
CA TRP A 508 -14.63 9.67 9.40
C TRP A 508 -14.81 8.41 8.56
N LEU A 509 -14.43 8.44 7.27
CA LEU A 509 -14.48 7.25 6.42
C LEU A 509 -13.47 6.19 6.88
N ALA A 510 -12.26 6.63 7.28
CA ALA A 510 -11.25 5.74 7.85
C ALA A 510 -11.71 5.12 9.18
N LEU A 511 -12.41 5.87 10.03
CA LEU A 511 -13.02 5.38 11.27
C LEU A 511 -14.08 4.31 10.98
N VAL A 512 -15.03 4.59 10.08
CA VAL A 512 -16.07 3.62 9.69
C VAL A 512 -15.45 2.35 9.14
N ALA A 513 -14.47 2.46 8.24
CA ALA A 513 -13.76 1.32 7.69
C ALA A 513 -13.03 0.52 8.79
N SER A 514 -12.41 1.20 9.76
CA SER A 514 -11.75 0.54 10.90
C SER A 514 -12.75 -0.19 11.80
N LEU A 515 -13.93 0.37 12.03
CA LEU A 515 -14.99 -0.30 12.79
C LEU A 515 -15.53 -1.54 12.05
N LEU A 516 -15.69 -1.47 10.72
CA LEU A 516 -16.02 -2.63 9.90
C LEU A 516 -14.93 -3.70 9.99
N ALA A 517 -13.64 -3.30 9.88
CA ALA A 517 -12.52 -4.21 10.08
C ALA A 517 -12.53 -4.85 11.47
N PHE A 518 -12.89 -4.10 12.52
CA PHE A 518 -13.03 -4.61 13.88
C PHE A 518 -14.13 -5.69 13.96
N VAL A 519 -15.33 -5.40 13.45
CA VAL A 519 -16.44 -6.35 13.43
C VAL A 519 -16.04 -7.63 12.70
N LEU A 520 -15.44 -7.51 11.51
CA LEU A 520 -14.97 -8.67 10.73
C LEU A 520 -13.90 -9.46 11.49
N SER A 521 -13.00 -8.78 12.22
CA SER A 521 -11.96 -9.44 13.00
C SER A 521 -12.49 -10.20 14.21
N THR A 522 -13.69 -9.89 14.72
CA THR A 522 -14.35 -10.70 15.76
C THR A 522 -14.70 -12.10 15.27
N LEU A 523 -14.90 -12.27 13.94
CA LEU A 523 -15.20 -13.54 13.30
C LEU A 523 -13.98 -14.46 13.14
N ILE A 524 -12.76 -13.92 13.34
CA ILE A 524 -11.51 -14.68 13.30
C ILE A 524 -11.48 -15.64 14.49
N GLU A 525 -11.20 -16.90 14.22
CA GLU A 525 -11.04 -17.92 15.26
C GLU A 525 -9.62 -17.91 15.82
N GLU A 526 -9.49 -18.11 17.13
CA GLU A 526 -8.17 -18.26 17.78
C GLU A 526 -7.72 -19.72 17.63
N ILE A 527 -6.91 -19.98 16.60
CA ILE A 527 -6.35 -21.30 16.33
C ILE A 527 -4.96 -21.35 16.96
N PRO A 528 -4.62 -22.37 17.76
CA PRO A 528 -3.26 -22.52 18.30
C PRO A 528 -2.22 -22.47 17.20
N LEU A 529 -1.09 -21.80 17.45
CA LEU A 529 -0.02 -21.74 16.48
C LEU A 529 0.58 -23.14 16.26
N ARG A 530 0.71 -23.54 15.00
CA ARG A 530 1.30 -24.83 14.65
C ARG A 530 2.77 -24.87 15.07
N SER A 531 3.13 -25.83 15.93
CA SER A 531 4.50 -26.13 16.28
C SER A 531 5.12 -27.08 15.24
N HIS A 532 6.41 -26.92 14.92
CA HIS A 532 7.14 -27.92 14.17
C HIS A 532 7.28 -29.18 15.04
N GLY A 533 6.66 -30.28 14.64
CA GLY A 533 6.80 -31.59 15.32
C GLY A 533 5.56 -32.18 15.93
N ALA A 534 4.44 -31.48 16.04
CA ALA A 534 3.18 -32.10 16.44
C ALA A 534 2.35 -32.44 15.19
N GLY A 535 2.31 -33.72 14.83
CA GLY A 535 1.34 -34.25 13.88
C GLY A 535 -0.09 -34.06 14.42
N ALA A 536 -0.65 -32.89 14.18
CA ALA A 536 -2.08 -32.69 14.35
C ALA A 536 -2.79 -33.16 13.08
N PRO A 537 -3.91 -33.90 13.21
CA PRO A 537 -4.70 -34.30 12.05
C PRO A 537 -5.16 -33.03 11.30
N PRO A 538 -5.27 -33.08 9.96
CA PRO A 538 -5.85 -31.97 9.20
C PRO A 538 -7.26 -31.75 9.74
N ALA A 539 -7.59 -30.49 10.06
CA ALA A 539 -8.98 -30.13 10.25
C ALA A 539 -9.73 -30.49 8.97
N GLU A 540 -10.66 -31.41 9.07
CA GLU A 540 -11.58 -31.75 7.98
C GLU A 540 -12.31 -30.46 7.58
N LEU A 541 -12.20 -30.10 6.29
CA LEU A 541 -12.92 -29.00 5.65
C LEU A 541 -14.34 -29.41 5.33
#